data_79354fb194517e377b3aea47fe13903c
#
_entry.id   79354fb194517e377b3aea47fe13903c
#
_cell.length_a   1.000
_cell.length_b   1.000
_cell.length_c   1.000
_cell.angle_alpha   90.00
_cell.angle_beta   90.00
_cell.angle_gamma   90.00
#
_symmetry.space_group_name_H-M   'P 1'
#
loop_
_entity.id
_entity.type
_entity.pdbx_description
1 polymer ?
#
loop_
_entity_poly.entity_id
_entity_poly.type
_entity_poly.pdbx_seq_one_letter_code
_entity_poly.pdbx_strand_id
1 'polypeptide(L)'
;MSESGFRRKPWRVDWFEPEVELTKTAKPCRSPEDYSEDVTLYFGDLHTHTNLSPCANLQAFFTSIEQSYEHARHTAQTDFVAITDHAEKLTSEQWAHSMELARTFNDPGKFIAWPAVEWANGLHGHRNIYYRGYDAPLLTGQTHPTPRR
;
A
#
# COMPACT_ATOMS: atom_id res chain seq x y z
N MET A 1 10.27 5.69 -35.53
CA MET A 1 9.63 5.85 -34.21
C MET A 1 9.64 4.47 -33.58
N SER A 2 10.60 4.19 -32.68
CA SER A 2 10.69 2.91 -31.99
C SER A 2 9.78 3.02 -30.76
N GLU A 3 8.76 2.19 -30.70
CA GLU A 3 7.99 1.98 -29.49
C GLU A 3 8.92 1.35 -28.44
N SER A 4 9.40 2.17 -27.51
CA SER A 4 10.05 1.68 -26.30
C SER A 4 8.93 1.13 -25.39
N GLY A 5 8.53 -0.12 -25.68
CA GLY A 5 7.57 -0.81 -24.86
C GLY A 5 8.17 -1.09 -23.49
N PHE A 6 7.67 -0.41 -22.45
CA PHE A 6 7.91 -0.81 -21.08
C PHE A 6 7.39 -2.23 -20.89
N ARG A 7 8.29 -3.19 -20.76
CA ARG A 7 7.92 -4.57 -20.46
C ARG A 7 7.74 -4.72 -18.97
N ARG A 8 6.51 -4.94 -18.51
CA ARG A 8 6.24 -5.40 -17.15
C ARG A 8 6.88 -6.79 -16.97
N LYS A 9 7.83 -6.91 -16.04
CA LYS A 9 8.37 -8.21 -15.65
C LYS A 9 7.50 -8.81 -14.56
N PRO A 10 7.33 -10.14 -14.50
CA PRO A 10 6.62 -10.77 -13.41
C PRO A 10 7.29 -10.43 -12.07
N TRP A 11 6.49 -10.21 -11.03
CA TRP A 11 6.95 -9.97 -9.67
C TRP A 11 7.87 -11.11 -9.23
N ARG A 12 9.07 -10.75 -8.76
CA ARG A 12 9.92 -11.71 -8.05
C ARG A 12 9.64 -11.58 -6.57
N VAL A 13 9.47 -12.71 -5.89
CA VAL A 13 9.25 -12.80 -4.44
C VAL A 13 10.48 -12.34 -3.64
N ASP A 14 11.61 -12.22 -4.30
CA ASP A 14 12.94 -11.89 -3.74
C ASP A 14 13.06 -10.44 -3.22
N TRP A 15 12.02 -9.63 -3.35
CA TRP A 15 11.96 -8.24 -2.86
C TRP A 15 12.04 -8.10 -1.34
N PHE A 16 11.93 -9.20 -0.64
CA PHE A 16 11.89 -9.21 0.82
C PHE A 16 13.16 -9.73 1.49
N GLU A 17 14.28 -9.73 0.79
CA GLU A 17 15.56 -9.96 1.46
C GLU A 17 15.90 -8.77 2.37
N PRO A 18 16.23 -9.01 3.66
CA PRO A 18 16.25 -7.97 4.68
C PRO A 18 17.51 -7.09 4.71
N GLU A 19 18.32 -7.06 3.68
CA GLU A 19 19.56 -6.28 3.65
C GLU A 19 19.56 -5.20 2.57
N VAL A 20 18.64 -4.24 2.68
CA VAL A 20 18.89 -2.95 2.07
C VAL A 20 19.51 -2.06 3.15
N GLU A 21 20.82 -1.94 3.15
CA GLU A 21 21.52 -0.92 3.90
C GLU A 21 21.05 0.45 3.40
N LEU A 22 20.18 1.11 4.18
CA LEU A 22 19.74 2.47 3.90
C LEU A 22 20.95 3.40 4.10
N THR A 23 21.77 3.52 3.08
CA THR A 23 22.79 4.56 3.06
C THR A 23 22.11 5.92 3.13
N LYS A 24 22.43 6.69 4.16
CA LYS A 24 21.83 7.99 4.52
C LYS A 24 22.09 9.13 3.51
N THR A 25 22.52 8.85 2.32
CA THR A 25 22.67 9.83 1.26
C THR A 25 21.46 9.77 0.36
N ALA A 26 20.57 10.77 0.50
CA ALA A 26 19.55 11.01 -0.50
C ALA A 26 20.25 11.14 -1.87
N LYS A 27 20.10 10.13 -2.72
CA LYS A 27 20.55 10.25 -4.10
C LYS A 27 19.67 11.31 -4.77
N PRO A 28 20.25 12.22 -5.58
CA PRO A 28 19.45 13.16 -6.35
C PRO A 28 18.44 12.38 -7.20
N CYS A 29 17.26 12.97 -7.38
CA CYS A 29 16.25 12.44 -8.27
C CYS A 29 16.89 12.20 -9.64
N ARG A 30 16.87 10.97 -10.11
CA ARG A 30 17.47 10.61 -11.40
C ARG A 30 16.51 10.97 -12.52
N SER A 31 17.03 11.46 -13.63
CA SER A 31 16.26 11.63 -14.84
C SER A 31 15.92 10.25 -15.46
N PRO A 32 14.89 10.16 -16.31
CA PRO A 32 14.55 8.89 -16.99
C PRO A 32 15.74 8.28 -17.77
N GLU A 33 16.68 9.12 -18.22
CA GLU A 33 17.86 8.67 -18.97
C GLU A 33 18.93 8.01 -18.08
N ASP A 34 18.83 8.18 -16.75
CA ASP A 34 19.72 7.56 -15.78
C ASP A 34 19.36 6.09 -15.48
N TYR A 35 18.22 5.60 -16.00
CA TYR A 35 17.77 4.23 -15.77
C TYR A 35 18.32 3.32 -16.87
N SER A 36 18.99 2.25 -16.46
CA SER A 36 19.41 1.18 -17.38
C SER A 36 18.18 0.40 -17.89
N GLU A 37 18.35 -0.32 -19.00
CA GLU A 37 17.30 -1.20 -19.54
C GLU A 37 16.85 -2.30 -18.57
N ASP A 38 17.59 -2.50 -17.47
CA ASP A 38 17.29 -3.47 -16.42
C ASP A 38 16.35 -2.94 -15.33
N VAL A 39 15.95 -1.66 -15.37
CA VAL A 39 15.02 -1.08 -14.39
C VAL A 39 13.58 -1.37 -14.79
N THR A 40 12.82 -1.99 -13.88
CA THR A 40 11.38 -2.18 -14.01
C THR A 40 10.65 -1.15 -13.15
N LEU A 41 9.73 -0.41 -13.75
CA LEU A 41 8.87 0.54 -13.04
C LEU A 41 7.57 -0.13 -12.64
N TYR A 42 7.13 0.13 -11.42
CA TYR A 42 5.85 -0.32 -10.89
C TYR A 42 5.04 0.89 -10.43
N PHE A 43 3.76 0.88 -10.75
CA PHE A 43 2.85 1.97 -10.45
C PHE A 43 1.78 1.51 -9.47
N GLY A 44 1.53 2.31 -8.44
CA GLY A 44 0.51 1.97 -7.46
C GLY A 44 0.28 3.08 -6.46
N ASP A 45 -0.64 2.84 -5.56
CA ASP A 45 -1.00 3.75 -4.49
C ASP A 45 -0.73 3.10 -3.13
N LEU A 46 0.00 3.80 -2.28
CA LEU A 46 0.33 3.37 -0.93
C LEU A 46 -0.53 4.04 0.14
N HIS A 47 -1.49 4.87 -0.25
CA HIS A 47 -2.34 5.59 0.70
C HIS A 47 -3.75 5.79 0.14
N THR A 48 -4.64 4.84 0.40
CA THR A 48 -6.02 4.86 -0.08
C THR A 48 -6.97 4.64 1.08
N HIS A 49 -8.01 5.46 1.17
CA HIS A 49 -9.10 5.31 2.15
C HIS A 49 -10.36 4.77 1.49
N THR A 50 -11.13 4.03 2.28
CA THR A 50 -12.45 3.53 1.90
C THR A 50 -13.56 4.16 2.75
N ASN A 51 -14.79 3.67 2.59
CA ASN A 51 -15.93 4.09 3.39
C ASN A 51 -15.77 3.79 4.91
N LEU A 52 -14.73 3.07 5.31
CA LEU A 52 -14.39 2.85 6.71
C LEU A 52 -13.69 4.05 7.36
N SER A 53 -13.15 4.95 6.55
CA SER A 53 -12.48 6.17 7.02
C SER A 53 -13.43 7.37 6.96
N PRO A 54 -13.59 8.14 8.05
CA PRO A 54 -14.49 9.29 8.08
C PRO A 54 -14.17 10.38 7.05
N CYS A 55 -12.89 10.58 6.74
CA CYS A 55 -12.45 11.57 5.76
C CYS A 55 -12.92 11.21 4.33
N ALA A 56 -12.97 9.94 3.96
CA ALA A 56 -13.54 9.51 2.69
C ALA A 56 -15.04 9.80 2.62
N ASN A 57 -15.77 9.54 3.70
CA ASN A 57 -17.20 9.84 3.80
C ASN A 57 -17.50 11.34 3.70
N LEU A 58 -16.67 12.20 4.27
CA LEU A 58 -16.80 13.66 4.13
C LEU A 58 -16.60 14.16 2.70
N GLN A 59 -15.86 13.43 1.89
CA GLN A 59 -15.63 13.73 0.48
C GLN A 59 -16.62 13.01 -0.45
N ALA A 60 -17.65 12.37 0.11
CA ALA A 60 -18.64 11.56 -0.60
C ALA A 60 -18.06 10.35 -1.37
N PHE A 61 -16.89 9.86 -0.99
CA PHE A 61 -16.32 8.63 -1.48
C PHE A 61 -16.81 7.45 -0.62
N PHE A 62 -17.85 6.76 -1.11
CA PHE A 62 -18.45 5.62 -0.40
C PHE A 62 -17.94 4.27 -0.94
N THR A 63 -16.72 4.24 -1.43
CA THR A 63 -16.13 3.04 -2.03
C THR A 63 -15.78 2.03 -0.95
N SER A 64 -16.23 0.78 -1.10
CA SER A 64 -15.83 -0.31 -0.21
C SER A 64 -14.39 -0.76 -0.48
N ILE A 65 -13.84 -1.59 0.41
CA ILE A 65 -12.51 -2.19 0.21
C ILE A 65 -12.46 -2.99 -1.09
N GLU A 66 -13.47 -3.83 -1.35
CA GLU A 66 -13.57 -4.65 -2.56
C GLU A 66 -13.58 -3.77 -3.82
N GLN A 67 -14.43 -2.73 -3.82
CA GLN A 67 -14.53 -1.82 -4.94
C GLN A 67 -13.23 -1.07 -5.19
N SER A 68 -12.48 -0.73 -4.14
CA SER A 68 -11.18 -0.07 -4.24
C SER A 68 -10.14 -1.00 -4.88
N TYR A 69 -10.09 -2.28 -4.47
CA TYR A 69 -9.21 -3.26 -5.10
C TYR A 69 -9.60 -3.55 -6.55
N GLU A 70 -10.90 -3.72 -6.84
CA GLU A 70 -11.40 -3.90 -8.21
C GLU A 70 -11.03 -2.73 -9.12
N HIS A 71 -11.22 -1.50 -8.63
CA HIS A 71 -10.85 -0.29 -9.36
C HIS A 71 -9.34 -0.24 -9.63
N ALA A 72 -8.52 -0.45 -8.62
CA ALA A 72 -7.06 -0.43 -8.74
C ALA A 72 -6.56 -1.47 -9.75
N ARG A 73 -7.09 -2.69 -9.66
CA ARG A 73 -6.66 -3.83 -10.49
C ARG A 73 -7.15 -3.73 -11.94
N HIS A 74 -8.40 -3.37 -12.15
CA HIS A 74 -9.07 -3.49 -13.45
C HIS A 74 -9.28 -2.17 -14.18
N THR A 75 -9.47 -1.06 -13.46
CA THR A 75 -9.71 0.26 -14.05
C THR A 75 -8.44 1.08 -14.13
N ALA A 76 -7.80 1.30 -12.99
CA ALA A 76 -6.54 2.05 -12.91
C ALA A 76 -5.34 1.23 -13.40
N GLN A 77 -5.47 -0.11 -13.42
CA GLN A 77 -4.42 -1.04 -13.85
C GLN A 77 -3.08 -0.83 -13.13
N THR A 78 -3.15 -0.57 -11.83
CA THR A 78 -1.97 -0.41 -11.00
C THR A 78 -1.31 -1.77 -10.72
N ASP A 79 -0.03 -1.75 -10.40
CA ASP A 79 0.72 -2.96 -10.03
C ASP A 79 0.52 -3.32 -8.56
N PHE A 80 0.24 -2.31 -7.71
CA PHE A 80 -0.03 -2.51 -6.29
C PHE A 80 -0.96 -1.44 -5.73
N VAL A 81 -1.62 -1.76 -4.62
CA VAL A 81 -2.36 -0.79 -3.80
C VAL A 81 -2.33 -1.19 -2.33
N ALA A 82 -2.24 -0.20 -1.46
CA ALA A 82 -2.41 -0.36 -0.02
C ALA A 82 -3.62 0.43 0.46
N ILE A 83 -4.61 -0.26 1.00
CA ILE A 83 -5.74 0.38 1.67
C ILE A 83 -5.33 0.66 3.10
N THR A 84 -5.37 1.94 3.46
CA THR A 84 -4.84 2.48 4.71
C THR A 84 -5.92 3.22 5.49
N ASP A 85 -7.06 2.58 5.73
CA ASP A 85 -8.10 3.16 6.54
C ASP A 85 -7.60 3.50 7.95
N HIS A 86 -8.21 4.52 8.57
CA HIS A 86 -7.84 4.99 9.90
C HIS A 86 -7.99 3.89 10.96
N ALA A 87 -6.89 3.45 11.56
CA ALA A 87 -6.82 2.35 12.51
C ALA A 87 -7.75 2.54 13.72
N GLU A 88 -7.86 3.77 14.22
CA GLU A 88 -8.68 4.11 15.40
C GLU A 88 -10.19 4.09 15.11
N LYS A 89 -10.58 3.91 13.87
CA LYS A 89 -11.98 3.81 13.42
C LYS A 89 -12.40 2.38 13.09
N LEU A 90 -11.44 1.48 12.94
CA LEU A 90 -11.71 0.09 12.61
C LEU A 90 -12.08 -0.72 13.85
N THR A 91 -13.11 -1.56 13.74
CA THR A 91 -13.33 -2.64 14.68
C THR A 91 -12.40 -3.82 14.37
N SER A 92 -12.27 -4.76 15.31
CA SER A 92 -11.48 -5.97 15.09
C SER A 92 -12.01 -6.81 13.92
N GLU A 93 -13.33 -6.85 13.75
CA GLU A 93 -14.00 -7.55 12.65
C GLU A 93 -13.71 -6.89 11.30
N GLN A 94 -13.77 -5.55 11.24
CA GLN A 94 -13.44 -4.79 10.04
C GLN A 94 -11.97 -4.97 9.67
N TRP A 95 -11.07 -4.98 10.65
CA TRP A 95 -9.66 -5.24 10.43
C TRP A 95 -9.43 -6.65 9.88
N ALA A 96 -10.02 -7.67 10.50
CA ALA A 96 -9.92 -9.04 10.01
C ALA A 96 -10.45 -9.18 8.58
N HIS A 97 -11.57 -8.52 8.27
CA HIS A 97 -12.12 -8.48 6.92
C HIS A 97 -11.19 -7.79 5.93
N SER A 98 -10.58 -6.66 6.31
CA SER A 98 -9.59 -5.96 5.49
C SER A 98 -8.39 -6.85 5.15
N MET A 99 -7.89 -7.61 6.14
CA MET A 99 -6.79 -8.56 5.93
C MET A 99 -7.17 -9.69 4.99
N GLU A 100 -8.37 -10.24 5.13
CA GLU A 100 -8.86 -11.32 4.25
C GLU A 100 -9.06 -10.82 2.80
N LEU A 101 -9.57 -9.61 2.63
CA LEU A 101 -9.72 -9.02 1.31
C LEU A 101 -8.35 -8.74 0.67
N ALA A 102 -7.40 -8.19 1.42
CA ALA A 102 -6.04 -8.00 0.92
C ALA A 102 -5.43 -9.35 0.47
N ARG A 103 -5.64 -10.42 1.23
CA ARG A 103 -5.20 -11.77 0.85
C ARG A 103 -5.88 -12.26 -0.43
N THR A 104 -7.19 -12.08 -0.55
CA THR A 104 -8.00 -12.55 -1.68
C THR A 104 -7.65 -11.82 -2.97
N PHE A 105 -7.45 -10.52 -2.91
CA PHE A 105 -7.12 -9.71 -4.08
C PHE A 105 -5.65 -9.79 -4.50
N ASN A 106 -4.77 -10.23 -3.61
CA ASN A 106 -3.35 -10.37 -3.91
C ASN A 106 -3.11 -11.48 -4.94
N ASP A 107 -2.53 -11.12 -6.08
CA ASP A 107 -2.18 -12.03 -7.17
C ASP A 107 -0.68 -11.86 -7.50
N PRO A 108 0.21 -12.62 -6.84
CA PRO A 108 1.64 -12.48 -6.99
C PRO A 108 2.08 -12.55 -8.45
N GLY A 109 2.85 -11.57 -8.87
CA GLY A 109 3.30 -11.44 -10.26
C GLY A 109 2.39 -10.61 -11.16
N LYS A 110 1.19 -10.23 -10.70
CA LYS A 110 0.26 -9.40 -11.47
C LYS A 110 -0.24 -8.19 -10.69
N PHE A 111 -0.58 -8.37 -9.41
CA PHE A 111 -1.14 -7.31 -8.58
C PHE A 111 -0.85 -7.58 -7.11
N ILE A 112 -0.36 -6.59 -6.39
CA ILE A 112 -0.16 -6.66 -4.94
C ILE A 112 -1.23 -5.87 -4.21
N ALA A 113 -2.08 -6.58 -3.47
CA ALA A 113 -2.94 -5.99 -2.46
C ALA A 113 -2.18 -5.98 -1.13
N TRP A 114 -1.63 -4.83 -0.76
CA TRP A 114 -0.73 -4.72 0.38
C TRP A 114 -1.51 -4.50 1.68
N PRO A 115 -1.38 -5.38 2.69
CA PRO A 115 -2.06 -5.18 3.96
C PRO A 115 -1.46 -3.98 4.69
N ALA A 116 -2.29 -3.00 4.99
CA ALA A 116 -1.86 -1.74 5.58
C ALA A 116 -2.95 -1.08 6.41
N VAL A 117 -2.58 -0.09 7.21
CA VAL A 117 -3.48 0.75 7.99
C VAL A 117 -2.86 2.13 8.20
N GLU A 118 -3.66 3.16 8.32
CA GLU A 118 -3.19 4.45 8.78
C GLU A 118 -3.35 4.58 10.29
N TRP A 119 -2.23 4.59 10.98
CA TRP A 119 -2.15 4.92 12.39
C TRP A 119 -2.24 6.44 12.56
N ALA A 120 -3.20 6.92 13.35
CA ALA A 120 -3.40 8.33 13.62
C ALA A 120 -3.29 8.65 15.11
N ASN A 121 -2.62 9.76 15.41
CA ASN A 121 -2.50 10.27 16.77
C ASN A 121 -2.47 11.80 16.75
N GLY A 122 -3.28 12.43 17.59
CA GLY A 122 -3.44 13.88 17.63
C GLY A 122 -2.16 14.67 17.98
N LEU A 123 -1.18 14.03 18.65
CA LEU A 123 0.08 14.66 19.03
C LEU A 123 1.22 14.34 18.04
N HIS A 124 1.15 13.18 17.39
CA HIS A 124 2.26 12.66 16.58
C HIS A 124 1.94 12.57 15.08
N GLY A 125 0.74 13.00 14.68
CA GLY A 125 0.29 12.98 13.29
C GLY A 125 -0.10 11.58 12.83
N HIS A 126 -0.13 11.41 11.51
CA HIS A 126 -0.55 10.18 10.84
C HIS A 126 0.65 9.45 10.26
N ARG A 127 0.59 8.11 10.24
CA ARG A 127 1.60 7.23 9.65
C ARG A 127 0.96 5.99 9.04
N ASN A 128 1.32 5.68 7.82
CA ASN A 128 0.93 4.42 7.22
C ASN A 128 1.82 3.30 7.75
N ILE A 129 1.20 2.20 8.15
CA ILE A 129 1.86 0.98 8.60
C ILE A 129 1.55 -0.11 7.59
N TYR A 130 2.59 -0.68 6.99
CA TYR A 130 2.50 -1.75 6.01
C TYR A 130 2.98 -3.05 6.64
N TYR A 131 2.23 -4.12 6.44
CA TYR A 131 2.51 -5.42 7.04
C TYR A 131 3.02 -6.40 5.99
N ARG A 132 3.90 -7.30 6.42
CA ARG A 132 4.45 -8.35 5.54
C ARG A 132 3.47 -9.51 5.32
N GLY A 133 2.48 -9.65 6.15
CA GLY A 133 1.53 -10.77 6.12
C GLY A 133 0.14 -10.35 6.58
N TYR A 134 -0.80 -11.25 6.40
CA TYR A 134 -2.23 -10.99 6.60
C TYR A 134 -2.73 -11.34 8.02
N ASP A 135 -1.86 -11.75 8.92
CA ASP A 135 -2.17 -12.07 10.33
C ASP A 135 -1.61 -11.00 11.28
N ALA A 136 -1.65 -9.75 10.84
CA ALA A 136 -1.05 -8.64 11.57
C ALA A 136 -2.03 -8.04 12.61
N PRO A 137 -1.53 -7.58 13.78
CA PRO A 137 -2.36 -6.92 14.77
C PRO A 137 -2.79 -5.53 14.29
N LEU A 138 -3.99 -5.10 14.67
CA LEU A 138 -4.41 -3.71 14.47
C LEU A 138 -3.67 -2.81 15.48
N LEU A 139 -2.80 -1.97 14.97
CA LEU A 139 -2.07 -0.97 15.77
C LEU A 139 -2.80 0.36 15.70
N THR A 140 -3.30 0.83 16.84
CA THR A 140 -4.01 2.12 16.93
C THR A 140 -3.24 3.11 17.78
N GLY A 141 -3.51 4.41 17.59
CA GLY A 141 -2.94 5.47 18.42
C GLY A 141 -3.34 5.40 19.89
N GLN A 142 -4.39 4.64 20.23
CA GLN A 142 -4.84 4.41 21.60
C GLN A 142 -4.09 3.27 22.28
N THR A 143 -3.93 2.15 21.57
CA THR A 143 -3.25 0.94 22.10
C THR A 143 -1.74 1.00 21.92
N HIS A 144 -1.28 1.70 20.91
CA HIS A 144 0.13 1.86 20.57
C HIS A 144 0.41 3.34 20.28
N PRO A 145 0.58 4.17 21.31
CA PRO A 145 0.65 5.64 21.16
C PRO A 145 1.86 6.12 20.36
N THR A 146 2.87 5.27 20.21
CA THR A 146 4.04 5.57 19.38
C THR A 146 4.51 4.30 18.68
N PRO A 147 4.35 4.18 17.35
CA PRO A 147 4.95 3.07 16.61
C PRO A 147 6.48 3.09 16.83
N ARG A 148 7.06 1.96 17.16
CA ARG A 148 8.52 1.83 17.23
C ARG A 148 9.08 2.01 15.82
N ARG A 149 10.16 2.76 15.74
CA ARG A 149 10.93 2.96 14.49
C ARG A 149 11.65 1.69 14.10
#